data_048aca8f7393324574b0df4e85616b88
#
_entry.id   048aca8f7393324574b0df4e85616b88
#
_cell.length_a   1.000
_cell.length_b   1.000
_cell.length_c   1.000
_cell.angle_alpha   90.00
_cell.angle_beta   90.00
_cell.angle_gamma   90.00
#
_symmetry.space_group_name_H-M   'P 1'
#
loop_
_entity.id
_entity.type
_entity.pdbx_description
1 polymer ?
#
loop_
_entity_poly.entity_id
_entity_poly.type
_entity_poly.pdbx_seq_one_letter_code
_entity_poly.pdbx_strand_id
1 'polypeptide(L)'
;QWGLMTGCNGQKLEGTLMARLARPIANLRQRYDVIVVGSGAGGGQSAYTLTMNGVKVLMLEAGRNYDPVTETPMFQSKADAPLRAMSTREKPFGFHDATVDGGWEVPGEPYTQASTDPKQRFDWWRARMLGGRTNHWGRISLRNGPYDFKPYSRDGLGFDWPLSYEDVAPYYDKVEMLVGVYGSNEGLENTPDSPNGTLLPPPKARAGELYVKKHVAKFGIPVIPIHRAILSTRQDHVNFPVRLHPNNPKAQKIIAKAMQERAACFWATDCGRGCSIKANYQ
;
A
#
# COMPACT_ATOMS: atom_id res chain seq x y z
N GLN A 1 -17.59 23.25 -9.90
CA GLN A 1 -18.27 22.45 -10.94
C GLN A 1 -17.34 21.31 -11.34
N TRP A 2 -17.55 20.14 -10.79
CA TRP A 2 -16.84 18.92 -11.19
C TRP A 2 -17.66 18.26 -12.28
N GLY A 3 -17.24 18.47 -13.54
CA GLY A 3 -17.92 17.96 -14.71
C GLY A 3 -17.72 16.47 -14.89
N LEU A 4 -18.74 15.80 -15.38
CA LEU A 4 -18.72 14.45 -15.92
C LEU A 4 -17.62 14.35 -16.98
N MET A 5 -16.61 13.49 -16.74
CA MET A 5 -15.61 13.17 -17.77
C MET A 5 -16.27 12.33 -18.85
N THR A 6 -16.39 12.89 -20.05
CA THR A 6 -16.65 12.13 -21.27
C THR A 6 -15.33 11.55 -21.78
N GLY A 7 -15.26 10.25 -21.96
CA GLY A 7 -14.15 9.59 -22.62
C GLY A 7 -14.01 10.07 -24.07
N CYS A 8 -12.79 10.04 -24.60
CA CYS A 8 -12.40 10.55 -25.93
C CYS A 8 -13.15 9.98 -27.14
N ASN A 9 -14.19 9.18 -27.01
CA ASN A 9 -14.95 8.61 -28.13
C ASN A 9 -16.47 8.69 -27.98
N GLY A 10 -16.99 9.65 -27.22
CA GLY A 10 -18.44 9.95 -27.27
C GLY A 10 -19.40 8.80 -26.91
N GLN A 11 -18.91 7.63 -26.51
CA GLN A 11 -19.74 6.53 -26.04
C GLN A 11 -20.16 6.78 -24.60
N LYS A 12 -21.44 6.88 -24.36
CA LYS A 12 -22.04 6.83 -23.02
C LYS A 12 -21.61 5.53 -22.36
N LEU A 13 -20.75 5.66 -21.35
CA LEU A 13 -20.40 4.55 -20.47
C LEU A 13 -21.58 4.30 -19.52
N GLU A 14 -22.56 3.57 -20.01
CA GLU A 14 -23.78 3.26 -19.25
C GLU A 14 -23.51 2.14 -18.21
N GLY A 15 -24.00 2.39 -17.00
CA GLY A 15 -24.26 1.38 -15.96
C GLY A 15 -23.09 0.74 -15.25
N THR A 16 -22.12 0.18 -15.96
CA THR A 16 -21.05 -0.65 -15.36
C THR A 16 -19.88 0.16 -14.77
N LEU A 17 -19.64 1.35 -15.28
CA LEU A 17 -18.57 2.24 -14.78
C LEU A 17 -19.00 2.97 -13.50
N MET A 18 -20.29 3.27 -13.36
CA MET A 18 -20.83 3.93 -12.16
C MET A 18 -20.75 3.06 -10.90
N ALA A 19 -20.76 1.75 -11.04
CA ALA A 19 -20.60 0.82 -9.92
C ALA A 19 -19.14 0.80 -9.38
N ARG A 20 -18.18 1.28 -10.18
CA ARG A 20 -16.75 1.32 -9.83
C ARG A 20 -16.31 2.65 -9.24
N LEU A 21 -17.12 3.67 -9.28
CA LEU A 21 -16.85 4.92 -8.61
C LEU A 21 -17.09 4.75 -7.11
N ALA A 22 -16.20 5.28 -6.29
CA ALA A 22 -16.47 5.43 -4.87
C ALA A 22 -17.83 6.12 -4.74
N ARG A 23 -18.74 5.58 -3.92
CA ARG A 23 -20.10 6.11 -3.82
C ARG A 23 -20.03 7.60 -3.47
N PRO A 24 -20.62 8.49 -4.26
CA PRO A 24 -20.65 9.88 -3.93
C PRO A 24 -21.38 10.08 -2.59
N ILE A 25 -20.94 11.03 -1.82
CA ILE A 25 -21.59 11.34 -0.54
C ILE A 25 -23.00 11.83 -0.83
N ALA A 26 -23.97 11.11 -0.28
CA ALA A 26 -25.37 11.44 -0.48
C ALA A 26 -25.80 12.78 0.18
N ASN A 27 -25.04 13.29 1.14
CA ASN A 27 -25.42 14.50 1.88
C ASN A 27 -24.23 15.37 2.28
N LEU A 28 -23.86 16.29 1.41
CA LEU A 28 -22.83 17.32 1.68
C LEU A 28 -23.28 18.40 2.71
N ARG A 29 -24.53 18.41 3.13
CA ARG A 29 -25.03 19.32 4.18
C ARG A 29 -24.74 18.80 5.59
N GLN A 30 -24.27 17.57 5.72
CA GLN A 30 -23.87 17.03 7.02
C GLN A 30 -22.60 17.76 7.50
N ARG A 31 -22.58 18.13 8.76
CA ARG A 31 -21.38 18.67 9.39
C ARG A 31 -20.43 17.54 9.77
N TYR A 32 -19.17 17.70 9.39
CA TYR A 32 -18.06 16.81 9.72
C TYR A 32 -17.08 17.53 10.65
N ASP A 33 -16.41 16.75 11.49
CA ASP A 33 -15.42 17.31 12.43
C ASP A 33 -14.05 17.44 11.75
N VAL A 34 -13.73 16.54 10.81
CA VAL A 34 -12.46 16.49 10.09
C VAL A 34 -12.68 16.20 8.61
N ILE A 35 -11.93 16.87 7.77
CA ILE A 35 -11.81 16.56 6.32
C ILE A 35 -10.43 15.98 6.06
N VAL A 36 -10.40 14.76 5.48
CA VAL A 36 -9.19 14.11 5.03
C VAL A 36 -9.12 14.18 3.51
N VAL A 37 -8.07 14.76 2.96
CA VAL A 37 -7.87 14.89 1.51
C VAL A 37 -6.90 13.83 1.03
N GLY A 38 -7.38 12.94 0.17
CA GLY A 38 -6.67 11.77 -0.35
C GLY A 38 -6.83 10.53 0.52
N SER A 39 -7.03 9.39 -0.13
CA SER A 39 -7.25 8.09 0.50
C SER A 39 -6.01 7.18 0.49
N GLY A 40 -4.84 7.70 0.15
CA GLY A 40 -3.59 6.95 0.21
C GLY A 40 -3.24 6.49 1.63
N ALA A 41 -2.07 5.88 1.81
CA ALA A 41 -1.66 5.28 3.07
C ALA A 41 -1.85 6.20 4.29
N GLY A 42 -1.41 7.46 4.20
CA GLY A 42 -1.55 8.43 5.29
C GLY A 42 -3.01 8.83 5.55
N GLY A 43 -3.74 9.20 4.50
CA GLY A 43 -5.16 9.62 4.64
C GLY A 43 -6.05 8.46 5.08
N GLY A 44 -5.85 7.26 4.52
CA GLY A 44 -6.58 6.06 4.92
C GLY A 44 -6.36 5.73 6.39
N GLN A 45 -5.12 5.74 6.86
CA GLN A 45 -4.79 5.46 8.27
C GLN A 45 -5.33 6.55 9.21
N SER A 46 -5.26 7.82 8.79
CA SER A 46 -5.82 8.92 9.56
C SER A 46 -7.34 8.79 9.72
N ALA A 47 -8.05 8.53 8.61
CA ALA A 47 -9.49 8.34 8.63
C ALA A 47 -9.89 7.12 9.47
N TYR A 48 -9.17 6.01 9.36
CA TYR A 48 -9.37 4.83 10.22
C TYR A 48 -9.25 5.20 11.69
N THR A 49 -8.15 5.83 12.09
CA THR A 49 -7.89 6.17 13.48
C THR A 49 -8.93 7.13 14.03
N LEU A 50 -9.27 8.17 13.28
CA LEU A 50 -10.27 9.17 13.70
C LEU A 50 -11.67 8.55 13.84
N THR A 51 -12.12 7.79 12.85
CA THR A 51 -13.46 7.17 12.89
C THR A 51 -13.59 6.11 13.96
N MET A 52 -12.54 5.34 14.23
CA MET A 52 -12.52 4.37 15.34
C MET A 52 -12.61 5.05 16.72
N ASN A 53 -12.22 6.33 16.82
CA ASN A 53 -12.39 7.17 18.01
C ASN A 53 -13.68 8.02 17.99
N GLY A 54 -14.59 7.73 17.07
CA GLY A 54 -15.92 8.37 17.03
C GLY A 54 -15.97 9.74 16.36
N VAL A 55 -14.86 10.18 15.73
CA VAL A 55 -14.79 11.45 14.98
C VAL A 55 -15.52 11.30 13.64
N LYS A 56 -16.34 12.27 13.26
CA LYS A 56 -17.02 12.31 11.98
C LYS A 56 -16.07 12.82 10.91
N VAL A 57 -15.66 11.94 10.02
CA VAL A 57 -14.67 12.23 8.97
C VAL A 57 -15.33 12.29 7.60
N LEU A 58 -15.01 13.31 6.83
CA LEU A 58 -15.23 13.39 5.40
C LEU A 58 -13.91 13.11 4.68
N MET A 59 -13.86 12.05 3.87
CA MET A 59 -12.71 11.78 3.01
C MET A 59 -13.01 12.22 1.59
N LEU A 60 -12.11 13.00 1.01
CA LEU A 60 -12.16 13.43 -0.39
C LEU A 60 -11.10 12.68 -1.18
N GLU A 61 -11.51 11.95 -2.21
CA GLU A 61 -10.62 11.22 -3.12
C GLU A 61 -10.90 11.66 -4.57
N ALA A 62 -9.86 11.95 -5.31
CA ALA A 62 -9.97 12.41 -6.69
C ALA A 62 -9.94 11.27 -7.70
N GLY A 63 -9.48 10.09 -7.31
CA GLY A 63 -9.36 8.93 -8.16
C GLY A 63 -10.59 8.01 -8.14
N ARG A 64 -10.57 7.04 -9.04
CA ARG A 64 -11.60 6.01 -9.13
C ARG A 64 -11.40 4.89 -8.12
N ASN A 65 -12.45 4.11 -7.89
CA ASN A 65 -12.33 2.84 -7.20
C ASN A 65 -11.74 1.79 -8.14
N TYR A 66 -10.62 1.20 -7.74
CA TYR A 66 -9.94 0.13 -8.47
C TYR A 66 -10.42 -1.22 -7.94
N ASP A 67 -10.82 -2.11 -8.85
CA ASP A 67 -11.18 -3.48 -8.50
C ASP A 67 -10.00 -4.44 -8.80
N PRO A 68 -9.25 -4.86 -7.77
CA PRO A 68 -8.11 -5.75 -7.97
C PRO A 68 -8.48 -7.11 -8.52
N VAL A 69 -9.71 -7.57 -8.33
CA VAL A 69 -10.15 -8.88 -8.82
C VAL A 69 -10.24 -8.91 -10.34
N THR A 70 -10.83 -7.88 -10.91
CA THR A 70 -11.11 -7.81 -12.35
C THR A 70 -10.06 -7.03 -13.15
N GLU A 71 -9.34 -6.13 -12.49
CA GLU A 71 -8.42 -5.20 -13.16
C GLU A 71 -6.93 -5.55 -13.00
N THR A 72 -6.59 -6.56 -12.16
CA THR A 72 -5.21 -7.00 -12.01
C THR A 72 -4.91 -8.17 -12.94
N PRO A 73 -4.06 -8.01 -13.96
CA PRO A 73 -3.69 -9.10 -14.86
C PRO A 73 -2.64 -10.03 -14.21
N MET A 74 -2.99 -10.65 -13.09
CA MET A 74 -2.07 -11.40 -12.24
C MET A 74 -1.39 -12.56 -12.94
N PHE A 75 -2.09 -13.19 -13.90
CA PHE A 75 -1.61 -14.33 -14.68
C PHE A 75 -1.27 -13.96 -16.11
N GLN A 76 -1.35 -12.68 -16.47
CA GLN A 76 -1.00 -12.25 -17.82
C GLN A 76 0.51 -12.40 -18.05
N SER A 77 0.87 -13.11 -19.11
CA SER A 77 2.26 -13.17 -19.55
C SER A 77 2.71 -11.81 -20.10
N LYS A 78 3.96 -11.44 -19.83
CA LYS A 78 4.57 -10.26 -20.48
C LYS A 78 4.56 -10.36 -22.01
N ALA A 79 4.63 -11.60 -22.53
CA ALA A 79 4.59 -11.84 -23.97
C ALA A 79 3.22 -11.46 -24.58
N ASP A 80 2.15 -11.57 -23.82
CA ASP A 80 0.77 -11.30 -24.27
C ASP A 80 0.36 -9.84 -24.03
N ALA A 81 1.15 -9.09 -23.28
CA ALA A 81 0.90 -7.67 -23.06
C ALA A 81 1.26 -6.83 -24.29
N PRO A 82 0.59 -5.67 -24.52
CA PRO A 82 0.97 -4.75 -25.58
C PRO A 82 2.46 -4.45 -25.53
N LEU A 83 3.10 -4.41 -26.70
CA LEU A 83 4.55 -4.25 -26.86
C LEU A 83 5.39 -5.21 -25.99
N ARG A 84 4.86 -6.39 -25.65
CA ARG A 84 5.47 -7.37 -24.73
C ARG A 84 5.89 -6.75 -23.39
N ALA A 85 5.03 -5.88 -22.88
CA ALA A 85 5.23 -5.12 -21.65
C ALA A 85 6.46 -4.19 -21.66
N MET A 86 7.01 -3.86 -22.80
CA MET A 86 8.09 -2.87 -22.90
C MET A 86 7.59 -1.49 -22.48
N SER A 87 8.47 -0.72 -21.87
CA SER A 87 8.19 0.67 -21.52
C SER A 87 8.19 1.57 -22.75
N THR A 88 7.38 2.62 -22.69
CA THR A 88 7.43 3.77 -23.58
C THR A 88 7.62 5.03 -22.75
N ARG A 89 7.79 6.16 -23.41
CA ARG A 89 7.86 7.45 -22.72
C ARG A 89 6.59 7.74 -21.92
N GLU A 90 5.43 7.38 -22.47
CA GLU A 90 4.12 7.59 -21.89
C GLU A 90 3.77 6.56 -20.81
N LYS A 91 4.35 5.36 -20.92
CA LYS A 91 4.18 4.24 -19.99
C LYS A 91 5.53 3.65 -19.58
N PRO A 92 6.31 4.35 -18.76
CA PRO A 92 7.68 3.98 -18.43
C PRO A 92 7.81 2.67 -17.64
N PHE A 93 6.72 2.16 -17.06
CA PHE A 93 6.67 0.86 -16.36
C PHE A 93 6.04 -0.26 -17.17
N GLY A 94 5.71 0.00 -18.45
CA GLY A 94 5.15 -0.99 -19.37
C GLY A 94 3.63 -1.06 -19.38
N PHE A 95 3.09 -2.01 -20.14
CA PHE A 95 1.68 -2.07 -20.50
C PHE A 95 0.85 -3.12 -19.77
N HIS A 96 1.46 -3.97 -18.95
CA HIS A 96 0.73 -5.05 -18.29
C HIS A 96 0.39 -4.74 -16.82
N ASP A 97 0.45 -3.48 -16.45
CA ASP A 97 0.13 -3.01 -15.11
C ASP A 97 -1.09 -2.09 -15.13
N ALA A 98 -2.24 -2.66 -14.80
CA ALA A 98 -3.49 -1.91 -14.78
C ALA A 98 -3.50 -0.76 -13.76
N THR A 99 -2.64 -0.82 -12.74
CA THR A 99 -2.57 0.22 -11.71
C THR A 99 -1.76 1.43 -12.13
N VAL A 100 -1.00 1.33 -13.23
CA VAL A 100 -0.18 2.42 -13.76
C VAL A 100 -0.98 3.38 -14.62
N ASP A 101 -2.14 2.98 -15.12
CA ASP A 101 -3.03 3.87 -15.86
C ASP A 101 -3.50 5.02 -14.96
N GLY A 102 -2.95 6.19 -15.15
CA GLY A 102 -3.13 7.34 -14.27
C GLY A 102 -2.03 7.54 -13.23
N GLY A 103 -1.00 6.69 -13.25
CA GLY A 103 0.13 6.80 -12.33
C GLY A 103 1.17 7.83 -12.76
N TRP A 104 1.34 8.04 -14.06
CA TRP A 104 2.43 8.85 -14.56
C TRP A 104 2.01 10.26 -14.93
N GLU A 105 1.13 10.40 -15.87
CA GLU A 105 0.56 11.68 -16.27
C GLU A 105 -0.95 11.54 -16.36
N VAL A 106 -1.67 12.34 -15.57
CA VAL A 106 -3.13 12.30 -15.56
C VAL A 106 -3.63 13.27 -16.64
N PRO A 107 -4.41 12.83 -17.62
CA PRO A 107 -4.97 13.70 -18.63
C PRO A 107 -5.71 14.89 -18.02
N GLY A 108 -5.40 16.10 -18.47
CA GLY A 108 -5.98 17.34 -17.93
C GLY A 108 -5.32 17.85 -16.64
N GLU A 109 -4.31 17.16 -16.14
CA GLU A 109 -3.53 17.58 -14.97
C GLU A 109 -2.02 17.48 -15.26
N PRO A 110 -1.48 18.26 -16.21
CA PRO A 110 -0.07 18.21 -16.57
C PRO A 110 0.81 18.62 -15.40
N TYR A 111 2.01 18.08 -15.34
CA TYR A 111 2.99 18.51 -14.36
C TYR A 111 3.54 19.88 -14.71
N THR A 112 3.61 20.75 -13.71
CA THR A 112 4.36 22.00 -13.81
C THR A 112 5.80 21.72 -13.38
N GLN A 113 6.74 21.96 -14.29
CA GLN A 113 8.16 21.85 -13.99
C GLN A 113 8.66 23.19 -13.47
N ALA A 114 9.38 23.16 -12.34
CA ALA A 114 9.99 24.37 -11.76
C ALA A 114 11.22 24.85 -12.55
N SER A 115 11.88 23.95 -13.27
CA SER A 115 13.06 24.24 -14.10
C SER A 115 12.75 24.08 -15.58
N THR A 116 13.30 24.97 -16.41
CA THR A 116 13.29 24.85 -17.87
C THR A 116 14.39 23.91 -18.39
N ASP A 117 15.38 23.57 -17.56
CA ASP A 117 16.45 22.63 -17.93
C ASP A 117 15.90 21.21 -18.07
N PRO A 118 16.00 20.57 -19.25
CA PRO A 118 15.53 19.21 -19.45
C PRO A 118 16.20 18.17 -18.53
N LYS A 119 17.43 18.44 -18.06
CA LYS A 119 18.17 17.56 -17.14
C LYS A 119 17.62 17.59 -15.72
N GLN A 120 16.89 18.64 -15.38
CA GLN A 120 16.25 18.80 -14.07
C GLN A 120 14.77 18.47 -14.11
N ARG A 121 14.28 17.93 -15.21
CA ARG A 121 12.90 17.48 -15.31
C ARG A 121 12.66 16.37 -14.31
N PHE A 122 11.59 16.52 -13.52
CA PHE A 122 11.12 15.53 -12.56
C PHE A 122 9.74 15.01 -12.98
N ASP A 123 9.65 13.73 -13.26
CA ASP A 123 8.41 13.07 -13.61
C ASP A 123 7.85 12.37 -12.37
N TRP A 124 6.75 12.87 -11.89
CA TRP A 124 6.12 12.41 -10.66
C TRP A 124 5.23 11.18 -10.92
N TRP A 125 5.50 10.07 -10.25
CA TRP A 125 4.61 8.92 -10.30
C TRP A 125 3.58 8.98 -9.18
N ARG A 126 2.31 9.14 -9.53
CA ARG A 126 1.17 9.17 -8.60
C ARG A 126 0.08 8.21 -9.07
N ALA A 127 -0.69 7.65 -8.12
CA ALA A 127 -1.86 6.84 -8.42
C ALA A 127 -3.12 7.68 -8.22
N ARG A 128 -3.94 7.78 -9.27
CA ARG A 128 -5.22 8.49 -9.26
C ARG A 128 -6.34 7.49 -9.04
N MET A 129 -6.37 6.88 -7.87
CA MET A 129 -7.34 5.86 -7.49
C MET A 129 -7.52 5.80 -5.97
N LEU A 130 -8.66 5.25 -5.53
CA LEU A 130 -8.92 5.00 -4.11
C LEU A 130 -7.81 4.12 -3.53
N GLY A 131 -7.23 4.52 -2.39
CA GLY A 131 -6.06 3.90 -1.80
C GLY A 131 -4.72 4.44 -2.31
N GLY A 132 -4.71 5.17 -3.45
CA GLY A 132 -3.48 5.74 -3.99
C GLY A 132 -2.40 4.69 -4.21
N ARG A 133 -1.18 4.96 -3.75
CA ARG A 133 -0.02 4.06 -3.91
C ARG A 133 -0.12 2.74 -3.15
N THR A 134 -1.09 2.56 -2.25
CA THR A 134 -1.28 1.25 -1.61
C THR A 134 -1.70 0.18 -2.62
N ASN A 135 -2.18 0.56 -3.80
CA ASN A 135 -2.53 -0.39 -4.86
C ASN A 135 -1.30 -0.95 -5.61
N HIS A 136 -0.18 -0.23 -5.67
CA HIS A 136 0.96 -0.60 -6.51
C HIS A 136 2.34 -0.39 -5.86
N TRP A 137 2.52 -0.78 -4.64
CA TRP A 137 3.81 -0.81 -3.97
C TRP A 137 4.30 -2.26 -3.75
N GLY A 138 5.58 -2.44 -3.45
CA GLY A 138 6.16 -3.78 -3.25
C GLY A 138 5.73 -4.50 -1.98
N ARG A 139 4.92 -3.89 -1.14
CA ARG A 139 4.47 -4.36 0.19
C ARG A 139 5.61 -4.62 1.17
N ILE A 140 6.81 -4.15 0.87
CA ILE A 140 7.95 -4.22 1.79
C ILE A 140 7.65 -3.32 2.98
N SER A 141 7.68 -3.88 4.17
CA SER A 141 7.17 -3.25 5.40
C SER A 141 8.17 -3.39 6.54
N LEU A 142 9.45 -3.17 6.23
CA LEU A 142 10.48 -3.08 7.25
C LEU A 142 10.26 -1.81 8.07
N ARG A 143 10.51 -1.90 9.38
CA ARG A 143 10.57 -0.72 10.24
C ARG A 143 11.83 0.06 9.93
N ASN A 144 11.76 1.38 9.98
CA ASN A 144 12.96 2.18 10.08
C ASN A 144 13.61 1.92 11.44
N GLY A 145 14.91 1.74 11.46
CA GLY A 145 15.65 1.53 12.69
C GLY A 145 16.02 2.85 13.40
N PRO A 146 16.56 2.79 14.61
CA PRO A 146 16.96 3.98 15.36
C PRO A 146 17.86 4.93 14.57
N TYR A 147 18.72 4.39 13.72
CA TYR A 147 19.63 5.18 12.88
C TYR A 147 18.94 6.03 11.81
N ASP A 148 17.80 5.58 11.30
CA ASP A 148 17.03 6.33 10.30
C ASP A 148 16.46 7.64 10.86
N PHE A 149 16.31 7.73 12.19
CA PHE A 149 15.79 8.91 12.86
C PHE A 149 16.88 9.90 13.27
N LYS A 150 18.13 9.47 13.34
CA LYS A 150 19.26 10.29 13.84
C LYS A 150 20.49 10.26 12.91
N PRO A 151 20.32 10.47 11.60
CA PRO A 151 21.43 10.37 10.65
C PRO A 151 22.50 11.45 10.88
N TYR A 152 22.11 12.66 11.27
CA TYR A 152 23.06 13.73 11.53
C TYR A 152 23.87 13.47 12.80
N SER A 153 23.22 13.14 13.90
CA SER A 153 23.92 12.84 15.16
C SER A 153 24.84 11.64 15.03
N ARG A 154 24.50 10.67 14.17
CA ARG A 154 25.30 9.48 13.95
C ARG A 154 26.47 9.69 12.99
N ASP A 155 26.21 10.25 11.81
CA ASP A 155 27.14 10.23 10.67
C ASP A 155 27.49 11.64 10.18
N GLY A 156 26.91 12.69 10.75
CA GLY A 156 27.05 14.08 10.29
C GLY A 156 26.32 14.37 8.98
N LEU A 157 25.41 13.49 8.53
CA LEU A 157 24.70 13.59 7.26
C LEU A 157 23.22 13.92 7.45
N GLY A 158 22.69 14.77 6.56
CA GLY A 158 21.28 15.14 6.58
C GLY A 158 20.85 15.91 7.82
N PHE A 159 19.69 15.56 8.36
CA PHE A 159 19.09 16.16 9.55
C PHE A 159 18.49 15.08 10.44
N ASP A 160 18.58 15.25 11.75
CA ASP A 160 17.86 14.39 12.68
C ASP A 160 16.36 14.67 12.62
N TRP A 161 15.59 13.62 12.68
CA TRP A 161 14.15 13.74 12.88
C TRP A 161 13.86 14.24 14.32
N PRO A 162 12.82 15.06 14.52
CA PRO A 162 12.41 15.49 15.87
C PRO A 162 11.76 14.37 16.68
N LEU A 163 11.78 13.13 16.18
CA LEU A 163 11.26 11.91 16.76
C LEU A 163 12.37 10.87 16.89
N SER A 164 12.19 9.93 17.79
CA SER A 164 13.00 8.72 17.90
C SER A 164 12.25 7.49 17.38
N TYR A 165 12.94 6.36 17.26
CA TYR A 165 12.29 5.08 16.96
C TYR A 165 11.27 4.71 18.02
N GLU A 166 11.57 4.92 19.28
CA GLU A 166 10.73 4.61 20.44
C GLU A 166 9.40 5.37 20.39
N ASP A 167 9.41 6.60 19.89
CA ASP A 167 8.20 7.42 19.73
C ASP A 167 7.24 6.81 18.72
N VAL A 168 7.74 6.13 17.68
CA VAL A 168 6.93 5.59 16.57
C VAL A 168 6.70 4.08 16.67
N ALA A 169 7.50 3.35 17.44
CA ALA A 169 7.41 1.89 17.57
C ALA A 169 5.99 1.39 17.91
N PRO A 170 5.24 2.00 18.84
CA PRO A 170 3.87 1.56 19.15
C PRO A 170 2.88 1.73 18.00
N TYR A 171 3.18 2.60 17.05
CA TYR A 171 2.37 2.79 15.83
C TYR A 171 2.74 1.80 14.75
N TYR A 172 4.02 1.42 14.62
CA TYR A 172 4.42 0.29 13.78
C TYR A 172 3.69 -0.98 14.19
N ASP A 173 3.62 -1.29 15.50
CA ASP A 173 2.90 -2.46 16.01
C ASP A 173 1.45 -2.50 15.54
N LYS A 174 0.75 -1.37 15.66
CA LYS A 174 -0.66 -1.25 15.25
C LYS A 174 -0.83 -1.39 13.74
N VAL A 175 0.04 -0.74 12.95
CA VAL A 175 -0.05 -0.78 11.49
C VAL A 175 0.30 -2.17 10.96
N GLU A 176 1.33 -2.82 11.46
CA GLU A 176 1.69 -4.19 11.08
C GLU A 176 0.56 -5.18 11.34
N MET A 177 -0.11 -5.05 12.49
CA MET A 177 -1.31 -5.85 12.80
C MET A 177 -2.46 -5.54 11.84
N LEU A 178 -2.70 -4.26 11.52
CA LEU A 178 -3.81 -3.83 10.67
C LEU A 178 -3.65 -4.33 9.23
N VAL A 179 -2.47 -4.15 8.67
CA VAL A 179 -2.22 -4.51 7.27
C VAL A 179 -1.91 -5.99 7.08
N GLY A 180 -1.55 -6.69 8.16
CA GLY A 180 -1.19 -8.10 8.13
C GLY A 180 0.20 -8.33 7.55
N VAL A 181 1.23 -7.89 8.27
CA VAL A 181 2.63 -8.07 7.85
C VAL A 181 3.10 -9.47 8.23
N TYR A 182 3.69 -10.20 7.30
CA TYR A 182 4.47 -11.40 7.61
C TYR A 182 5.95 -11.09 7.75
N GLY A 183 6.65 -11.86 8.54
CA GLY A 183 8.09 -11.73 8.75
C GLY A 183 8.56 -12.54 9.94
N SER A 184 9.82 -12.33 10.33
CA SER A 184 10.40 -12.92 11.53
C SER A 184 11.26 -11.88 12.25
N ASN A 185 11.34 -12.03 13.55
CA ASN A 185 12.23 -11.24 14.41
C ASN A 185 13.61 -11.89 14.38
N GLU A 186 14.61 -11.15 13.98
CA GLU A 186 15.97 -11.66 13.78
C GLU A 186 17.01 -10.91 14.65
N GLY A 187 16.55 -9.99 15.51
CA GLY A 187 17.43 -9.22 16.41
C GLY A 187 18.41 -8.29 15.69
N LEU A 188 18.02 -7.80 14.52
CA LEU A 188 18.89 -6.92 13.72
C LEU A 188 18.69 -5.46 14.09
N GLU A 189 19.78 -4.74 14.30
CA GLU A 189 19.76 -3.34 14.70
C GLU A 189 18.99 -2.43 13.71
N ASN A 190 19.17 -2.67 12.40
CA ASN A 190 18.52 -1.88 11.34
C ASN A 190 17.09 -2.37 11.00
N THR A 191 16.66 -3.46 11.60
CA THR A 191 15.32 -4.01 11.40
C THR A 191 14.79 -4.39 12.76
N PRO A 192 14.32 -3.42 13.55
CA PRO A 192 13.86 -3.67 14.90
C PRO A 192 12.77 -4.72 14.94
N ASP A 193 12.81 -5.57 15.96
CA ASP A 193 11.85 -6.63 16.17
C ASP A 193 10.45 -6.09 16.46
N SER A 194 9.45 -6.78 15.99
CA SER A 194 8.05 -6.53 16.34
C SER A 194 7.68 -7.31 17.61
N PRO A 195 6.72 -6.83 18.43
CA PRO A 195 6.22 -7.60 19.57
C PRO A 195 5.76 -9.00 19.15
N ASN A 196 5.92 -9.97 20.05
CA ASN A 196 5.49 -11.34 19.80
C ASN A 196 4.01 -11.39 19.38
N GLY A 197 3.73 -12.16 18.33
CA GLY A 197 2.39 -12.28 17.78
C GLY A 197 1.96 -11.15 16.84
N THR A 198 2.79 -10.12 16.58
CA THR A 198 2.48 -9.06 15.63
C THR A 198 2.68 -9.53 14.19
N LEU A 199 3.77 -10.20 13.89
CA LEU A 199 4.04 -10.70 12.55
C LEU A 199 3.30 -12.00 12.25
N LEU A 200 2.82 -12.13 11.02
CA LEU A 200 2.35 -13.41 10.49
C LEU A 200 3.55 -14.29 10.12
N PRO A 201 3.39 -15.62 10.10
CA PRO A 201 4.51 -16.51 9.75
C PRO A 201 5.03 -16.21 8.34
N PRO A 202 6.35 -16.16 8.13
CA PRO A 202 6.92 -15.96 6.81
C PRO A 202 6.73 -17.19 5.93
N PRO A 203 6.81 -17.05 4.60
CA PRO A 203 6.84 -18.19 3.70
C PRO A 203 8.08 -19.06 3.94
N LYS A 204 7.99 -20.33 3.54
CA LYS A 204 9.16 -21.20 3.53
C LYS A 204 10.18 -20.66 2.52
N ALA A 205 11.44 -20.61 2.94
CA ALA A 205 12.53 -20.18 2.06
C ALA A 205 12.68 -21.17 0.88
N ARG A 206 12.99 -20.63 -0.29
CA ARG A 206 13.26 -21.40 -1.50
C ARG A 206 14.67 -22.00 -1.45
N ALA A 207 14.92 -23.02 -2.25
CA ALA A 207 16.23 -23.68 -2.30
C ALA A 207 17.39 -22.72 -2.58
N GLY A 208 17.22 -21.76 -3.50
CA GLY A 208 18.23 -20.75 -3.79
C GLY A 208 18.50 -19.81 -2.62
N GLU A 209 17.47 -19.40 -1.89
CA GLU A 209 17.59 -18.57 -0.69
C GLU A 209 18.33 -19.32 0.43
N LEU A 210 18.01 -20.59 0.64
CA LEU A 210 18.71 -21.45 1.60
C LEU A 210 20.17 -21.67 1.20
N TYR A 211 20.44 -21.84 -0.09
CA TYR A 211 21.80 -21.95 -0.62
C TYR A 211 22.60 -20.70 -0.32
N VAL A 212 22.07 -19.52 -0.65
CA VAL A 212 22.72 -18.23 -0.34
C VAL A 212 22.95 -18.11 1.16
N LYS A 213 21.91 -18.32 1.99
CA LYS A 213 22.00 -18.26 3.46
C LYS A 213 23.16 -19.10 4.00
N LYS A 214 23.25 -20.35 3.53
CA LYS A 214 24.33 -21.25 3.94
C LYS A 214 25.73 -20.72 3.58
N HIS A 215 25.88 -20.15 2.38
CA HIS A 215 27.21 -19.77 1.88
C HIS A 215 27.69 -18.41 2.43
N VAL A 216 26.79 -17.49 2.77
CA VAL A 216 27.17 -16.20 3.31
C VAL A 216 27.26 -16.19 4.85
N ALA A 217 26.73 -17.21 5.51
CA ALA A 217 26.78 -17.35 6.98
C ALA A 217 28.21 -17.27 7.55
N LYS A 218 29.20 -17.82 6.81
CA LYS A 218 30.62 -17.77 7.20
C LYS A 218 31.21 -16.35 7.25
N PHE A 219 30.53 -15.38 6.65
CA PHE A 219 30.92 -13.97 6.69
C PHE A 219 30.13 -13.18 7.73
N GLY A 220 29.30 -13.83 8.55
CA GLY A 220 28.42 -13.15 9.51
C GLY A 220 27.26 -12.40 8.86
N ILE A 221 26.97 -12.65 7.59
CA ILE A 221 25.89 -11.95 6.85
C ILE A 221 24.57 -12.67 7.09
N PRO A 222 23.59 -12.03 7.74
CA PRO A 222 22.27 -12.63 7.93
C PRO A 222 21.48 -12.63 6.62
N VAL A 223 20.74 -13.70 6.36
CA VAL A 223 19.73 -13.78 5.28
C VAL A 223 18.40 -14.08 5.94
N ILE A 224 17.50 -13.13 5.86
CA ILE A 224 16.22 -13.11 6.59
C ILE A 224 15.03 -13.05 5.62
N PRO A 225 13.83 -13.51 6.04
CA PRO A 225 12.60 -13.23 5.32
C PRO A 225 12.31 -11.72 5.40
N ILE A 226 12.11 -11.10 4.26
CA ILE A 226 11.71 -9.69 4.25
C ILE A 226 10.29 -9.54 4.81
N HIS A 227 10.05 -8.51 5.62
CA HIS A 227 8.72 -8.18 6.12
C HIS A 227 7.85 -7.62 4.99
N ARG A 228 6.65 -8.15 4.81
CA ARG A 228 5.73 -7.70 3.75
C ARG A 228 4.28 -7.69 4.22
N ALA A 229 3.55 -6.65 3.81
CA ALA A 229 2.12 -6.49 4.05
C ALA A 229 1.27 -7.41 3.16
N ILE A 230 1.42 -8.72 3.36
CA ILE A 230 0.78 -9.79 2.58
C ILE A 230 0.29 -10.86 3.55
N LEU A 231 -0.94 -11.32 3.42
CA LEU A 231 -1.43 -12.44 4.23
C LEU A 231 -0.72 -13.74 3.82
N SER A 232 0.08 -14.27 4.70
CA SER A 232 0.73 -15.58 4.54
C SER A 232 -0.12 -16.75 5.05
N THR A 233 -1.23 -16.44 5.71
CA THR A 233 -2.19 -17.39 6.23
C THR A 233 -3.61 -16.92 5.95
N ARG A 234 -4.60 -17.79 6.13
CA ARG A 234 -6.02 -17.45 5.90
C ARG A 234 -6.48 -16.35 6.87
N GLN A 235 -7.32 -15.46 6.38
CA GLN A 235 -7.82 -14.31 7.15
C GLN A 235 -8.61 -14.74 8.39
N ASP A 236 -9.38 -15.82 8.32
CA ASP A 236 -10.12 -16.38 9.45
C ASP A 236 -9.19 -16.88 10.58
N HIS A 237 -7.98 -17.30 10.26
CA HIS A 237 -6.97 -17.68 11.26
C HIS A 237 -6.30 -16.46 11.90
N VAL A 238 -6.32 -15.30 11.28
CA VAL A 238 -5.72 -14.07 11.83
C VAL A 238 -6.61 -13.42 12.86
N ASN A 239 -7.94 -13.51 12.68
CA ASN A 239 -8.95 -12.88 13.54
C ASN A 239 -8.67 -11.38 13.81
N PHE A 240 -8.55 -10.61 12.74
CA PHE A 240 -8.25 -9.18 12.79
C PHE A 240 -9.09 -8.37 13.78
N PRO A 241 -10.42 -8.55 13.88
CA PRO A 241 -11.23 -7.79 14.82
C PRO A 241 -10.75 -7.91 16.27
N VAL A 242 -10.48 -9.12 16.73
CA VAL A 242 -9.99 -9.37 18.10
C VAL A 242 -8.55 -8.90 18.25
N ARG A 243 -7.71 -9.14 17.25
CA ARG A 243 -6.31 -8.77 17.26
C ARG A 243 -6.09 -7.25 17.35
N LEU A 244 -6.88 -6.47 16.61
CA LEU A 244 -6.80 -5.01 16.61
C LEU A 244 -7.46 -4.37 17.84
N HIS A 245 -8.50 -4.98 18.35
CA HIS A 245 -9.30 -4.43 19.45
C HIS A 245 -9.66 -5.51 20.49
N PRO A 246 -8.68 -6.09 21.19
CA PRO A 246 -8.91 -7.26 22.06
C PRO A 246 -9.93 -6.97 23.18
N ASN A 247 -10.01 -5.75 23.65
CA ASN A 247 -10.87 -5.35 24.78
C ASN A 247 -12.04 -4.45 24.36
N ASN A 248 -12.37 -4.38 23.06
CA ASN A 248 -13.43 -3.50 22.56
C ASN A 248 -14.38 -4.24 21.59
N PRO A 249 -15.42 -4.95 22.11
CA PRO A 249 -16.36 -5.70 21.30
C PRO A 249 -17.12 -4.84 20.27
N LYS A 250 -17.36 -3.56 20.55
CA LYS A 250 -18.00 -2.63 19.61
C LYS A 250 -17.09 -2.38 18.40
N ALA A 251 -15.82 -2.10 18.64
CA ALA A 251 -14.83 -1.92 17.58
C ALA A 251 -14.63 -3.21 16.76
N GLN A 252 -14.60 -4.38 17.41
CA GLN A 252 -14.52 -5.67 16.74
C GLN A 252 -15.68 -5.86 15.74
N LYS A 253 -16.91 -5.54 16.12
CA LYS A 253 -18.09 -5.64 15.23
C LYS A 253 -17.99 -4.69 14.04
N ILE A 254 -17.48 -3.48 14.25
CA ILE A 254 -17.28 -2.49 13.17
C ILE A 254 -16.23 -3.01 12.18
N ILE A 255 -15.09 -3.47 12.67
CA ILE A 255 -14.02 -4.02 11.84
C ILE A 255 -14.48 -5.26 11.08
N ALA A 256 -15.13 -6.21 11.72
CA ALA A 256 -15.65 -7.41 11.09
C ALA A 256 -16.59 -7.09 9.91
N LYS A 257 -17.40 -6.03 10.02
CA LYS A 257 -18.31 -5.58 8.97
C LYS A 257 -17.61 -4.81 7.85
N ALA A 258 -16.60 -4.02 8.19
CA ALA A 258 -15.93 -3.10 7.26
C ALA A 258 -14.80 -3.78 6.49
N MET A 259 -14.23 -4.85 7.03
CA MET A 259 -13.06 -5.50 6.47
C MET A 259 -13.38 -6.21 5.16
N GLN A 260 -12.57 -5.96 4.14
CA GLN A 260 -12.65 -6.72 2.90
C GLN A 260 -12.11 -8.13 3.12
N GLU A 261 -12.69 -9.10 2.39
CA GLU A 261 -12.17 -10.45 2.35
C GLU A 261 -10.83 -10.47 1.62
N ARG A 262 -9.84 -11.13 2.23
CA ARG A 262 -8.48 -11.30 1.72
C ARG A 262 -8.09 -12.77 1.78
N ALA A 263 -7.57 -13.30 0.68
CA ALA A 263 -7.09 -14.68 0.63
C ALA A 263 -5.65 -14.80 1.16
N ALA A 264 -5.24 -16.00 1.55
CA ALA A 264 -3.83 -16.29 1.78
C ALA A 264 -3.06 -16.28 0.46
N CYS A 265 -1.84 -15.74 0.48
CA CYS A 265 -0.96 -15.71 -0.68
C CYS A 265 -0.51 -17.12 -1.07
N PHE A 266 -0.55 -17.42 -2.36
CA PHE A 266 0.05 -18.63 -2.94
C PHE A 266 1.36 -18.33 -3.70
N TRP A 267 1.98 -17.19 -3.37
CA TRP A 267 3.31 -16.79 -3.84
C TRP A 267 3.39 -16.57 -5.35
N ALA A 268 2.28 -16.17 -5.98
CA ALA A 268 2.33 -15.56 -7.30
C ALA A 268 3.20 -14.30 -7.24
N THR A 269 3.77 -13.93 -8.35
CA THR A 269 4.68 -12.78 -8.45
C THR A 269 3.90 -11.46 -8.61
N ASP A 270 4.61 -10.37 -8.78
CA ASP A 270 4.07 -9.05 -9.18
C ASP A 270 3.20 -8.32 -8.14
N CYS A 271 3.55 -8.44 -6.86
CA CYS A 271 2.88 -7.72 -5.78
C CYS A 271 2.83 -6.19 -5.98
N GLY A 272 3.72 -5.62 -6.77
CA GLY A 272 3.74 -4.20 -7.13
C GLY A 272 2.58 -3.74 -8.01
N ARG A 273 1.80 -4.68 -8.54
CA ARG A 273 0.79 -4.42 -9.58
C ARG A 273 -0.63 -4.75 -9.14
N GLY A 274 -0.89 -4.76 -7.87
CA GLY A 274 -2.16 -5.22 -7.32
C GLY A 274 -2.18 -6.73 -7.07
N CYS A 275 -3.34 -7.24 -6.63
CA CYS A 275 -3.52 -8.65 -6.31
C CYS A 275 -4.97 -9.06 -6.46
N SER A 276 -5.28 -9.89 -7.46
CA SER A 276 -6.64 -10.31 -7.74
C SER A 276 -7.29 -11.13 -6.61
N ILE A 277 -6.48 -11.78 -5.76
CA ILE A 277 -6.96 -12.50 -4.57
C ILE A 277 -6.89 -11.65 -3.30
N LYS A 278 -6.51 -10.39 -3.41
CA LYS A 278 -6.38 -9.44 -2.28
C LYS A 278 -5.50 -9.95 -1.13
N ALA A 279 -4.53 -10.83 -1.39
CA ALA A 279 -3.61 -11.30 -0.35
C ALA A 279 -2.72 -10.18 0.18
N ASN A 280 -2.31 -9.24 -0.69
CA ASN A 280 -1.56 -8.06 -0.29
C ASN A 280 -2.50 -6.97 0.27
N TYR A 281 -1.94 -6.06 1.06
CA TYR A 281 -2.66 -4.87 1.51
C TYR A 281 -2.74 -3.85 0.38
N GLN A 282 -3.95 -3.40 0.13
CA GLN A 282 -4.29 -2.40 -0.91
C GLN A 282 -5.13 -1.29 -0.29
#